data_31b2e64260405f9d234b3e0abd6f669f
#
_entry.id   31b2e64260405f9d234b3e0abd6f669f
#
_cell.length_a   1.000
_cell.length_b   1.000
_cell.length_c   1.000
_cell.angle_alpha   90.00
_cell.angle_beta   90.00
_cell.angle_gamma   90.00
#
_symmetry.space_group_name_H-M   'P 1'
#
loop_
_entity.id
_entity.type
_entity.pdbx_description
1 polymer ?
#
loop_
_entity_poly.entity_id
_entity_poly.type
_entity_poly.pdbx_seq_one_letter_code
_entity_poly.pdbx_strand_id
1 'polypeptide(L)'
;MPQSIDGRSRELIEQRNFATVATLSEDGSPHMAVAWIDMEGDEVYVNSSEGRVWPQNLRRDPRITVTVVNLENPYEYVTVKGRAELTAEGADEHIDALAKKYLDAEEYPYRQPGEVRLRIRVVPDKVTLRSG
;
A
#
# COMPACT_ATOMS: atom_id res chain seq x y z
N MET A 1 14.14 2.63 14.64
CA MET A 1 13.76 3.92 14.02
C MET A 1 13.19 3.66 12.65
N PRO A 2 12.04 4.24 12.32
CA PRO A 2 11.52 4.16 10.95
C PRO A 2 12.45 4.84 9.96
N GLN A 3 12.56 4.29 8.78
CA GLN A 3 13.33 4.91 7.70
C GLN A 3 12.45 5.86 6.88
N SER A 4 13.07 6.89 6.35
CA SER A 4 12.39 7.80 5.42
C SER A 4 12.25 7.15 4.05
N ILE A 5 11.21 7.53 3.34
CA ILE A 5 11.03 7.17 1.94
C ILE A 5 11.22 8.46 1.13
N ASP A 6 12.33 8.58 0.45
CA ASP A 6 12.69 9.78 -0.28
C ASP A 6 13.38 9.44 -1.61
N GLY A 7 13.75 10.47 -2.36
CA GLY A 7 14.45 10.30 -3.62
C GLY A 7 13.72 9.41 -4.60
N ARG A 8 14.45 8.49 -5.23
CA ARG A 8 13.89 7.61 -6.25
C ARG A 8 12.86 6.63 -5.69
N SER A 9 13.03 6.18 -4.45
CA SER A 9 12.04 5.32 -3.78
C SER A 9 10.68 6.01 -3.72
N ARG A 10 10.67 7.27 -3.32
CA ARG A 10 9.45 8.07 -3.27
C ARG A 10 8.83 8.25 -4.65
N GLU A 11 9.65 8.54 -5.66
CA GLU A 11 9.16 8.72 -7.02
C GLU A 11 8.45 7.47 -7.53
N LEU A 12 8.99 6.28 -7.28
CA LEU A 12 8.37 5.03 -7.70
C LEU A 12 7.00 4.82 -7.05
N ILE A 13 6.85 5.22 -5.80
CA ILE A 13 5.57 5.10 -5.09
C ILE A 13 4.58 6.15 -5.59
N GLU A 14 5.05 7.35 -5.92
CA GLU A 14 4.18 8.42 -6.41
C GLU A 14 3.69 8.20 -7.84
N GLN A 15 4.47 7.48 -8.66
CA GLN A 15 4.09 7.15 -10.02
C GLN A 15 2.99 6.07 -10.05
N ARG A 16 2.36 5.87 -11.21
CA ARG A 16 1.28 4.89 -11.38
C ARG A 16 1.78 3.45 -11.42
N ASN A 17 2.59 3.07 -10.46
CA ASN A 17 3.06 1.71 -10.29
C ASN A 17 2.17 1.00 -9.28
N PHE A 18 2.03 -0.31 -9.40
CA PHE A 18 1.22 -1.09 -8.47
C PHE A 18 2.08 -1.64 -7.35
N ALA A 19 1.48 -1.77 -6.17
CA ALA A 19 2.14 -2.35 -5.02
C ALA A 19 1.76 -3.83 -4.90
N THR A 20 2.75 -4.68 -4.65
CA THR A 20 2.50 -6.03 -4.19
C THR A 20 2.68 -6.02 -2.68
N VAL A 21 1.65 -6.46 -1.97
CA VAL A 21 1.58 -6.40 -0.51
C VAL A 21 1.65 -7.81 0.04
N ALA A 22 2.60 -8.06 0.94
CA ALA A 22 2.74 -9.33 1.63
C ALA A 22 2.33 -9.17 3.08
N THR A 23 1.46 -10.06 3.55
CA THR A 23 1.03 -10.15 4.94
C THR A 23 1.12 -11.61 5.37
N LEU A 24 0.95 -11.89 6.67
CA LEU A 24 1.10 -13.24 7.21
C LEU A 24 -0.25 -13.83 7.57
N SER A 25 -0.53 -15.00 7.01
CA SER A 25 -1.71 -15.80 7.34
C SER A 25 -1.57 -16.39 8.75
N GLU A 26 -2.66 -16.95 9.28
CA GLU A 26 -2.66 -17.55 10.63
C GLU A 26 -1.58 -18.61 10.81
N ASP A 27 -1.32 -19.40 9.78
CA ASP A 27 -0.32 -20.47 9.84
C ASP A 27 1.11 -19.97 9.59
N GLY A 28 1.28 -18.65 9.44
CA GLY A 28 2.58 -18.04 9.18
C GLY A 28 2.96 -17.98 7.70
N SER A 29 2.16 -18.55 6.81
CA SER A 29 2.47 -18.49 5.39
C SER A 29 2.19 -17.08 4.84
N PRO A 30 3.00 -16.60 3.87
CA PRO A 30 2.76 -15.29 3.28
C PRO A 30 1.53 -15.28 2.38
N HIS A 31 0.76 -14.21 2.48
CA HIS A 31 -0.36 -13.92 1.58
C HIS A 31 0.00 -12.71 0.75
N MET A 32 -0.19 -12.78 -0.56
CA MET A 32 0.16 -11.71 -1.48
C MET A 32 -1.08 -11.11 -2.11
N ALA A 33 -1.09 -9.77 -2.20
CA ALA A 33 -2.16 -9.04 -2.86
C ALA A 33 -1.57 -7.88 -3.65
N VAL A 34 -2.30 -7.40 -4.65
CA VAL A 34 -1.91 -6.21 -5.41
C VAL A 34 -2.82 -5.06 -5.00
N ALA A 35 -2.23 -3.90 -4.75
CA ALA A 35 -2.96 -2.74 -4.26
C ALA A 35 -2.47 -1.46 -4.94
N TRP A 36 -3.32 -0.44 -4.88
CA TRP A 36 -2.92 0.93 -5.21
C TRP A 36 -2.19 1.52 -4.01
N ILE A 37 -1.24 2.41 -4.28
CA ILE A 37 -0.36 2.97 -3.27
C ILE A 37 -0.11 4.44 -3.56
N ASP A 38 0.06 5.24 -2.51
CA ASP A 38 0.48 6.63 -2.67
C ASP A 38 1.28 7.10 -1.46
N MET A 39 1.79 8.31 -1.56
CA MET A 39 2.41 9.03 -0.46
C MET A 39 1.50 10.21 -0.08
N GLU A 40 1.39 10.46 1.21
CA GLU A 40 0.80 11.69 1.72
C GLU A 40 1.79 12.32 2.69
N GLY A 41 2.35 13.48 2.32
CA GLY A 41 3.50 14.01 3.04
C GLY A 41 4.65 13.02 2.95
N ASP A 42 5.19 12.63 4.08
CA ASP A 42 6.30 11.67 4.15
C ASP A 42 5.84 10.25 4.47
N GLU A 43 4.53 10.01 4.45
CA GLU A 43 3.94 8.74 4.84
C GLU A 43 3.41 7.99 3.62
N VAL A 44 3.58 6.66 3.64
CA VAL A 44 3.10 5.81 2.56
C VAL A 44 1.84 5.07 2.99
N TYR A 45 0.86 5.00 2.08
CA TYR A 45 -0.44 4.42 2.34
C TYR A 45 -0.87 3.48 1.23
N VAL A 46 -1.52 2.39 1.64
CA VAL A 46 -2.32 1.53 0.76
C VAL A 46 -3.76 1.54 1.27
N ASN A 47 -4.68 1.02 0.48
CA ASN A 47 -6.10 1.03 0.84
C ASN A 47 -6.71 -0.34 0.57
N SER A 48 -7.67 -0.72 1.39
CA SER A 48 -8.43 -1.96 1.22
C SER A 48 -9.80 -1.80 1.88
N SER A 49 -10.46 -2.89 2.18
CA SER A 49 -11.76 -2.86 2.86
C SER A 49 -11.85 -3.95 3.90
N GLU A 50 -12.70 -3.72 4.90
CA GLU A 50 -13.01 -4.71 5.93
C GLU A 50 -13.52 -5.99 5.28
N GLY A 51 -13.16 -7.12 5.86
CA GLY A 51 -13.56 -8.44 5.38
C GLY A 51 -12.60 -9.07 4.39
N ARG A 52 -11.68 -8.31 3.81
CA ARG A 52 -10.65 -8.90 2.93
C ARG A 52 -9.58 -9.59 3.76
N VAL A 53 -8.94 -10.58 3.14
CA VAL A 53 -7.97 -11.44 3.83
C VAL A 53 -6.79 -10.65 4.38
N TRP A 54 -6.17 -9.80 3.57
CA TRP A 54 -4.93 -9.19 4.01
C TRP A 54 -5.11 -8.10 5.08
N PRO A 55 -6.17 -7.28 5.11
CA PRO A 55 -6.40 -6.44 6.28
C PRO A 55 -6.66 -7.24 7.56
N GLN A 56 -7.35 -8.37 7.48
CA GLN A 56 -7.55 -9.24 8.63
C GLN A 56 -6.23 -9.81 9.13
N ASN A 57 -5.35 -10.20 8.22
CA ASN A 57 -4.00 -10.65 8.58
C ASN A 57 -3.25 -9.58 9.35
N LEU A 58 -3.36 -8.32 8.92
CA LEU A 58 -2.67 -7.19 9.58
C LEU A 58 -3.22 -6.87 10.97
N ARG A 59 -4.49 -7.15 11.22
CA ARG A 59 -5.04 -6.97 12.57
C ARG A 59 -4.46 -7.97 13.55
N ARG A 60 -4.16 -9.16 13.08
CA ARG A 60 -3.56 -10.22 13.89
C ARG A 60 -2.05 -10.04 14.02
N ASP A 61 -1.40 -9.67 12.92
CA ASP A 61 0.05 -9.49 12.84
C ASP A 61 0.34 -8.29 11.93
N PRO A 62 0.78 -7.16 12.49
CA PRO A 62 0.91 -5.92 11.71
C PRO A 62 2.10 -5.88 10.76
N ARG A 63 2.92 -6.93 10.71
CA ARG A 63 4.05 -6.94 9.78
C ARG A 63 3.57 -6.92 8.35
N ILE A 64 4.15 -6.03 7.55
CA ILE A 64 3.78 -5.83 6.15
C ILE A 64 5.04 -5.60 5.33
N THR A 65 5.07 -6.15 4.14
CA THR A 65 6.12 -5.87 3.15
C THR A 65 5.45 -5.45 1.86
N VAL A 66 5.92 -4.36 1.28
CA VAL A 66 5.35 -3.82 0.06
C VAL A 66 6.47 -3.66 -0.97
N THR A 67 6.26 -4.17 -2.17
CA THR A 67 7.19 -3.96 -3.29
C THR A 67 6.47 -3.19 -4.40
N VAL A 68 7.10 -2.14 -4.90
CA VAL A 68 6.59 -1.32 -6.00
C VAL A 68 7.60 -1.40 -7.14
N VAL A 69 7.17 -1.97 -8.26
CA VAL A 69 8.00 -2.18 -9.44
C VAL A 69 7.71 -1.06 -10.45
N ASN A 70 8.77 -0.48 -11.01
CA ASN A 70 8.63 0.49 -12.09
C ASN A 70 8.09 -0.22 -13.34
N LEU A 71 6.87 0.12 -13.77
CA LEU A 71 6.25 -0.52 -14.93
C LEU A 71 7.01 -0.27 -16.23
N GLU A 72 7.76 0.81 -16.33
CA GLU A 72 8.57 1.13 -17.51
C GLU A 72 9.93 0.43 -17.50
N ASN A 73 10.39 0.01 -16.32
CA ASN A 73 11.66 -0.70 -16.16
C ASN A 73 11.56 -1.65 -14.97
N PRO A 74 11.15 -2.90 -15.18
CA PRO A 74 10.90 -3.83 -14.07
C PRO A 74 12.13 -4.26 -13.30
N TYR A 75 13.32 -3.89 -13.74
CA TYR A 75 14.55 -4.10 -12.96
C TYR A 75 14.73 -3.07 -11.86
N GLU A 76 13.93 -2.00 -11.89
CA GLU A 76 13.94 -0.99 -10.84
C GLU A 76 12.72 -1.17 -9.94
N TYR A 77 12.95 -1.37 -8.64
CA TYR A 77 11.86 -1.52 -7.70
C TYR A 77 12.29 -1.13 -6.29
N VAL A 78 11.31 -0.76 -5.48
CA VAL A 78 11.53 -0.44 -4.07
C VAL A 78 10.75 -1.44 -3.22
N THR A 79 11.38 -1.91 -2.13
CA THR A 79 10.73 -2.75 -1.13
C THR A 79 10.73 -2.02 0.20
N VAL A 80 9.56 -1.96 0.81
CA VAL A 80 9.36 -1.33 2.13
C VAL A 80 8.90 -2.43 3.08
N LYS A 81 9.69 -2.71 4.10
CA LYS A 81 9.32 -3.61 5.18
C LYS A 81 8.98 -2.78 6.41
N GLY A 82 7.88 -3.11 7.06
CA GLY A 82 7.50 -2.35 8.23
C GLY A 82 6.27 -2.91 8.91
N ARG A 83 5.49 -2.00 9.48
CA ARG A 83 4.27 -2.31 10.22
C ARG A 83 3.12 -1.49 9.69
N ALA A 84 1.94 -2.09 9.70
CA ALA A 84 0.72 -1.47 9.23
C ALA A 84 -0.08 -0.88 10.37
N GLU A 85 -0.64 0.31 10.12
CA GLU A 85 -1.63 0.94 10.98
C GLU A 85 -2.89 1.13 10.16
N LEU A 86 -3.99 0.56 10.62
CA LEU A 86 -5.27 0.56 9.89
C LEU A 86 -6.24 1.55 10.50
N THR A 87 -6.93 2.34 9.66
CA THR A 87 -7.99 3.22 10.12
C THR A 87 -9.09 3.30 9.06
N ALA A 88 -10.33 3.39 9.51
CA ALA A 88 -11.46 3.69 8.62
C ALA A 88 -11.59 5.20 8.39
N GLU A 89 -11.06 6.01 9.29
CA GLU A 89 -11.12 7.47 9.17
C GLU A 89 -10.28 7.94 7.99
N GLY A 90 -10.91 8.71 7.11
CA GLY A 90 -10.25 9.21 5.90
C GLY A 90 -10.08 8.18 4.80
N ALA A 91 -10.56 6.95 4.99
CA ALA A 91 -10.33 5.87 4.03
C ALA A 91 -11.13 6.04 2.74
N ASP A 92 -12.33 6.62 2.81
CA ASP A 92 -13.14 6.88 1.61
C ASP A 92 -12.51 7.98 0.75
N GLU A 93 -12.07 9.06 1.37
CA GLU A 93 -11.36 10.13 0.67
C GLU A 93 -10.06 9.61 0.07
N HIS A 94 -9.39 8.71 0.78
CA HIS A 94 -8.14 8.13 0.31
C HIS A 94 -8.35 7.25 -0.92
N ILE A 95 -9.37 6.38 -0.93
CA ILE A 95 -9.61 5.54 -2.12
C ILE A 95 -10.04 6.39 -3.31
N ASP A 96 -10.73 7.52 -3.09
CA ASP A 96 -11.07 8.45 -4.15
C ASP A 96 -9.81 9.11 -4.72
N ALA A 97 -8.87 9.51 -3.86
CA ALA A 97 -7.59 10.06 -4.30
C ALA A 97 -6.78 9.04 -5.10
N LEU A 98 -6.79 7.77 -4.69
CA LEU A 98 -6.15 6.70 -5.44
C LEU A 98 -6.82 6.46 -6.79
N ALA A 99 -8.15 6.54 -6.84
CA ALA A 99 -8.87 6.43 -8.11
C ALA A 99 -8.50 7.57 -9.06
N LYS A 100 -8.27 8.77 -8.55
CA LYS A 100 -7.78 9.88 -9.34
C LYS A 100 -6.40 9.58 -9.91
N LYS A 101 -5.51 9.06 -9.09
CA LYS A 101 -4.15 8.72 -9.51
C LYS A 101 -4.12 7.61 -10.57
N TYR A 102 -4.86 6.52 -10.35
CA TYR A 102 -4.76 5.31 -11.18
C TYR A 102 -5.74 5.27 -12.34
N LEU A 103 -6.92 5.87 -12.20
CA LEU A 103 -8.00 5.79 -13.19
C LEU A 103 -8.36 7.16 -13.78
N ASP A 104 -7.78 8.24 -13.27
CA ASP A 104 -8.17 9.61 -13.61
C ASP A 104 -9.67 9.84 -13.35
N ALA A 105 -10.23 9.18 -12.35
CA ALA A 105 -11.61 9.30 -11.94
C ALA A 105 -11.73 10.20 -10.71
N GLU A 106 -12.83 10.95 -10.59
CA GLU A 106 -13.03 11.83 -9.44
C GLU A 106 -13.41 11.03 -8.19
N GLU A 107 -14.07 9.90 -8.37
CA GLU A 107 -14.49 9.02 -7.29
C GLU A 107 -14.14 7.58 -7.63
N TYR A 108 -14.00 6.75 -6.59
CA TYR A 108 -13.75 5.33 -6.76
C TYR A 108 -15.01 4.66 -7.37
N PRO A 109 -14.93 4.13 -8.61
CA PRO A 109 -16.12 3.64 -9.31
C PRO A 109 -16.57 2.25 -8.89
N TYR A 110 -15.77 1.53 -8.12
CA TYR A 110 -16.05 0.13 -7.75
C TYR A 110 -16.57 -0.01 -6.33
N ARG A 111 -17.03 1.09 -5.73
CA ARG A 111 -17.55 1.10 -4.36
C ARG A 111 -18.80 0.22 -4.25
N GLN A 112 -18.83 -0.66 -3.26
CA GLN A 112 -19.94 -1.56 -3.02
C GLN A 112 -20.81 -1.07 -1.84
N PRO A 113 -22.14 -1.34 -1.86
CA PRO A 113 -23.00 -0.99 -0.72
C PRO A 113 -22.51 -1.67 0.56
N GLY A 114 -22.45 -0.90 1.64
CA GLY A 114 -22.02 -1.42 2.95
C GLY A 114 -20.52 -1.63 3.09
N GLU A 115 -19.76 -1.30 2.07
CA GLU A 115 -18.30 -1.45 2.12
C GLU A 115 -17.69 -0.46 3.12
N VAL A 116 -16.83 -0.96 3.99
CA VAL A 116 -16.05 -0.13 4.91
C VAL A 116 -14.61 -0.12 4.42
N ARG A 117 -14.15 1.01 3.89
CA ARG A 117 -12.78 1.16 3.42
C ARG A 117 -11.83 1.31 4.59
N LEU A 118 -10.59 0.89 4.37
CA LEU A 118 -9.50 1.03 5.32
C LEU A 118 -8.33 1.75 4.67
N ARG A 119 -7.84 2.78 5.34
CA ARG A 119 -6.62 3.47 4.99
C ARG A 119 -5.50 2.84 5.82
N ILE A 120 -4.48 2.35 5.16
CA ILE A 120 -3.44 1.56 5.81
C ILE A 120 -2.10 2.26 5.63
N ARG A 121 -1.57 2.77 6.73
CA ARG A 121 -0.25 3.39 6.75
C ARG A 121 0.79 2.31 6.91
N VAL A 122 1.82 2.36 6.08
CA VAL A 122 2.98 1.48 6.21
C VAL A 122 4.09 2.26 6.90
N VAL A 123 4.39 1.90 8.15
CA VAL A 123 5.47 2.53 8.93
C VAL A 123 6.75 1.80 8.58
N PRO A 124 7.69 2.43 7.85
CA PRO A 124 8.81 1.71 7.29
C PRO A 124 9.92 1.46 8.31
N ASP A 125 10.31 0.21 8.47
CA ASP A 125 11.50 -0.17 9.25
C ASP A 125 12.72 -0.25 8.34
N LYS A 126 12.52 -0.70 7.09
CA LYS A 126 13.61 -0.85 6.12
C LYS A 126 13.11 -0.56 4.71
N VAL A 127 13.84 0.28 4.01
CA VAL A 127 13.56 0.64 2.61
C VAL A 127 14.75 0.23 1.76
N THR A 128 14.51 -0.55 0.72
CA THR A 128 15.56 -1.03 -0.19
C THR A 128 15.18 -0.68 -1.61
N LEU A 129 16.05 0.06 -2.30
CA LEU A 129 15.87 0.40 -3.71
C LEU A 129 16.82 -0.46 -4.54
N ARG A 130 16.30 -1.09 -5.58
CA ARG A 130 17.07 -1.86 -6.55
C ARG A 130 16.95 -1.21 -7.93
N SER A 131 18.08 -1.12 -8.63
CA SER A 131 18.10 -0.67 -10.02
C SER A 131 19.14 -1.48 -10.74
N GLY A 132 18.74 -2.11 -11.82
CA GLY A 132 19.64 -3.00 -12.51
C GLY A 132 19.63 -2.84 -14.00
#